data_6a8d444fc78cce2d415466aad09546f5
#
_entry.id   6a8d444fc78cce2d415466aad09546f5
#
_cell.length_a   1.000
_cell.length_b   1.000
_cell.length_c   1.000
_cell.angle_alpha   90.00
_cell.angle_beta   90.00
_cell.angle_gamma   90.00
#
_symmetry.space_group_name_H-M   'P 1'
#
loop_
_entity.id
_entity.type
_entity.pdbx_description
1 polymer ?
#
loop_
_entity_poly.entity_id
_entity_poly.type
_entity_poly.pdbx_seq_one_letter_code
_entity_poly.pdbx_strand_id
1 'polypeptide(L)'
;MAQGGLRHWKDGREVPDVLLGMFDYPEAEGHPPFNLSLRVNFVDGTSGSTFLRLVGNEGAMDVTWTEVVLRRNKSVGANDVFNQMKADEVGLGLATRREMLPPAESVYMAEDGYWGAHFDHFINFFKGVRDGTPVEENATFGLRAAAPALACNDSYFDEKVISWDPDLMEVL
;
A
#
# COMPACT_ATOMS: atom_id res chain seq x y z
N MET A 1 -10.46 -9.17 -10.77
CA MET A 1 -11.82 -9.71 -10.59
C MET A 1 -12.40 -9.16 -9.28
N ALA A 2 -13.68 -8.77 -9.27
CA ALA A 2 -14.33 -8.25 -8.08
C ALA A 2 -15.68 -8.92 -7.79
N GLN A 3 -16.05 -8.96 -6.51
CA GLN A 3 -17.32 -9.51 -6.00
C GLN A 3 -17.82 -8.61 -4.87
N GLY A 4 -19.13 -8.42 -4.78
CA GLY A 4 -19.69 -7.54 -3.77
C GLY A 4 -21.21 -7.47 -3.80
N GLY A 5 -21.77 -6.34 -3.41
CA GLY A 5 -23.18 -6.06 -3.53
C GLY A 5 -23.69 -4.97 -2.61
N LEU A 6 -24.94 -4.57 -2.85
CA LEU A 6 -25.72 -3.75 -1.93
C LEU A 6 -26.24 -4.62 -0.80
N ARG A 7 -25.60 -4.55 0.35
CA ARG A 7 -25.91 -5.39 1.51
C ARG A 7 -26.75 -4.67 2.56
N HIS A 8 -26.59 -3.37 2.67
CA HIS A 8 -27.22 -2.56 3.71
C HIS A 8 -28.11 -1.46 3.15
N TRP A 9 -27.57 -0.56 2.30
CA TRP A 9 -28.35 0.58 1.80
C TRP A 9 -29.35 0.18 0.72
N LYS A 10 -30.56 0.69 0.86
CA LYS A 10 -31.68 0.45 -0.07
C LYS A 10 -32.28 1.77 -0.55
N ASP A 11 -31.43 2.71 -0.89
CA ASP A 11 -31.79 4.08 -1.26
C ASP A 11 -31.81 4.33 -2.78
N GLY A 12 -31.71 3.25 -3.57
CA GLY A 12 -31.75 3.33 -5.03
C GLY A 12 -30.38 3.50 -5.70
N ARG A 13 -29.27 3.48 -4.92
CA ARG A 13 -27.92 3.45 -5.52
C ARG A 13 -27.68 2.14 -6.25
N GLU A 14 -26.82 2.19 -7.26
CA GLU A 14 -26.44 1.01 -8.05
C GLU A 14 -25.07 0.43 -7.63
N VAL A 15 -24.16 1.29 -7.12
CA VAL A 15 -22.84 0.87 -6.70
C VAL A 15 -22.87 0.08 -5.38
N PRO A 16 -22.10 -1.00 -5.26
CA PRO A 16 -22.09 -1.83 -4.08
C PRO A 16 -21.59 -1.06 -2.84
N ASP A 17 -22.14 -1.38 -1.68
CA ASP A 17 -21.67 -0.89 -0.37
C ASP A 17 -20.61 -1.80 0.26
N VAL A 18 -20.48 -3.03 -0.25
CA VAL A 18 -19.38 -3.95 0.05
C VAL A 18 -18.80 -4.46 -1.26
N LEU A 19 -17.50 -4.28 -1.46
CA LEU A 19 -16.78 -4.76 -2.63
C LEU A 19 -15.43 -5.39 -2.23
N LEU A 20 -15.13 -6.54 -2.81
CA LEU A 20 -13.87 -7.24 -2.69
C LEU A 20 -13.25 -7.35 -4.07
N GLY A 21 -12.02 -6.87 -4.24
CA GLY A 21 -11.26 -6.95 -5.48
C GLY A 21 -10.01 -7.78 -5.31
N MET A 22 -9.65 -8.55 -6.34
CA MET A 22 -8.37 -9.24 -6.45
C MET A 22 -7.68 -8.81 -7.73
N PHE A 23 -6.42 -8.45 -7.62
CA PHE A 23 -5.58 -8.00 -8.72
C PHE A 23 -4.33 -8.85 -8.78
N ASP A 24 -3.95 -9.23 -9.98
CA ASP A 24 -2.71 -9.93 -10.27
C ASP A 24 -1.78 -8.97 -11.02
N TYR A 25 -0.62 -8.71 -10.43
CA TYR A 25 0.42 -7.87 -11.01
C TYR A 25 1.58 -8.77 -11.45
N PRO A 26 1.82 -8.88 -12.76
CA PRO A 26 2.98 -9.62 -13.26
C PRO A 26 4.29 -8.94 -12.87
N GLU A 27 5.39 -9.65 -13.03
CA GLU A 27 6.73 -9.07 -12.89
C GLU A 27 6.93 -7.91 -13.87
N ALA A 28 7.49 -6.81 -13.39
CA ALA A 28 7.85 -5.65 -14.20
C ALA A 28 9.16 -5.03 -13.70
N GLU A 29 9.66 -4.03 -14.44
CA GLU A 29 10.83 -3.28 -14.00
C GLU A 29 10.53 -2.61 -12.66
N GLY A 30 11.31 -2.95 -11.64
CA GLY A 30 11.22 -2.35 -10.30
C GLY A 30 10.39 -3.12 -9.28
N HIS A 31 9.67 -4.18 -9.66
CA HIS A 31 8.98 -5.04 -8.68
C HIS A 31 8.83 -6.50 -9.13
N PRO A 32 8.90 -7.46 -8.20
CA PRO A 32 8.51 -8.85 -8.47
C PRO A 32 7.00 -8.97 -8.72
N PRO A 33 6.51 -10.12 -9.23
CA PRO A 33 5.07 -10.35 -9.33
C PRO A 33 4.43 -10.34 -7.93
N PHE A 34 3.23 -9.80 -7.81
CA PHE A 34 2.49 -9.78 -6.55
C PHE A 34 0.97 -9.78 -6.78
N ASN A 35 0.23 -10.14 -5.75
CA ASN A 35 -1.23 -10.01 -5.73
C ASN A 35 -1.65 -8.92 -4.74
N LEU A 36 -2.61 -8.10 -5.15
CA LEU A 36 -3.29 -7.14 -4.29
C LEU A 36 -4.73 -7.61 -4.04
N SER A 37 -5.16 -7.60 -2.78
CA SER A 37 -6.55 -7.72 -2.41
C SER A 37 -7.08 -6.38 -1.88
N LEU A 38 -8.17 -5.91 -2.45
CA LEU A 38 -8.88 -4.71 -2.02
C LEU A 38 -10.16 -5.10 -1.30
N ARG A 39 -10.40 -4.51 -0.16
CA ARG A 39 -11.66 -4.64 0.56
C ARG A 39 -12.23 -3.25 0.83
N VAL A 40 -13.43 -3.02 0.32
CA VAL A 40 -14.21 -1.81 0.60
C VAL A 40 -15.49 -2.23 1.33
N ASN A 41 -15.77 -1.61 2.45
CA ASN A 41 -17.00 -1.79 3.22
C ASN A 41 -17.43 -0.44 3.79
N PHE A 42 -18.48 0.12 3.21
CA PHE A 42 -19.05 1.39 3.67
C PHE A 42 -20.05 1.24 4.82
N VAL A 43 -20.29 0.00 5.26
CA VAL A 43 -21.25 -0.33 6.32
C VAL A 43 -20.52 -0.78 7.59
N ASP A 44 -19.44 -0.10 7.91
CA ASP A 44 -18.70 -0.36 9.13
C ASP A 44 -19.32 0.42 10.30
N GLY A 45 -19.87 -0.30 11.28
CA GLY A 45 -20.48 0.27 12.49
C GLY A 45 -19.49 0.87 13.50
N THR A 46 -18.18 0.82 13.19
CA THR A 46 -17.10 1.27 14.09
C THR A 46 -16.40 2.54 13.61
N SER A 47 -17.01 3.32 12.73
CA SER A 47 -16.43 4.53 12.10
C SER A 47 -15.42 4.24 10.99
N GLY A 48 -15.31 3.00 10.57
CA GLY A 48 -14.40 2.58 9.52
C GLY A 48 -12.94 2.42 9.96
N SER A 49 -12.20 1.71 9.14
CA SER A 49 -10.75 1.58 9.29
C SER A 49 -10.09 1.59 7.92
N THR A 50 -8.97 2.29 7.81
CA THR A 50 -8.14 2.27 6.60
C THR A 50 -6.76 1.78 6.99
N PHE A 51 -6.30 0.73 6.35
CA PHE A 51 -4.95 0.21 6.54
C PHE A 51 -4.44 -0.43 5.25
N LEU A 52 -3.14 -0.45 5.10
CA LEU A 52 -2.45 -1.19 4.06
C LEU A 52 -1.56 -2.23 4.71
N ARG A 53 -1.67 -3.48 4.27
CA ARG A 53 -0.77 -4.55 4.70
C ARG A 53 0.04 -5.04 3.52
N LEU A 54 1.36 -4.97 3.64
CA LEU A 54 2.33 -5.52 2.70
C LEU A 54 2.92 -6.80 3.30
N VAL A 55 2.94 -7.88 2.53
CA VAL A 55 3.47 -9.16 2.99
C VAL A 55 4.51 -9.65 1.99
N GLY A 56 5.73 -9.86 2.46
CA GLY A 56 6.83 -10.43 1.71
C GLY A 56 7.37 -11.70 2.37
N ASN A 57 8.36 -12.32 1.74
CA ASN A 57 9.02 -13.52 2.25
C ASN A 57 9.88 -13.25 3.50
N GLU A 58 10.32 -12.02 3.71
CA GLU A 58 11.17 -11.62 4.84
C GLU A 58 10.41 -10.99 5.99
N GLY A 59 9.16 -10.61 5.78
CA GLY A 59 8.33 -10.00 6.80
C GLY A 59 7.03 -9.43 6.28
N ALA A 60 6.37 -8.67 7.14
CA ALA A 60 5.13 -7.96 6.82
C ALA A 60 5.17 -6.55 7.41
N MET A 61 4.49 -5.63 6.74
CA MET A 61 4.35 -4.26 7.17
C MET A 61 2.88 -3.88 7.20
N ASP A 62 2.42 -3.40 8.33
CA ASP A 62 1.09 -2.81 8.48
C ASP A 62 1.23 -1.28 8.51
N VAL A 63 0.51 -0.60 7.64
CA VAL A 63 0.54 0.87 7.50
C VAL A 63 -0.84 1.42 7.80
N THR A 64 -0.90 2.35 8.73
CA THR A 64 -2.09 3.13 9.07
C THR A 64 -1.86 4.61 8.78
N TRP A 65 -2.75 5.48 9.22
CA TRP A 65 -2.60 6.93 9.01
C TRP A 65 -1.41 7.55 9.77
N THR A 66 -1.02 6.97 10.91
CA THR A 66 -0.02 7.56 11.81
C THR A 66 1.03 6.57 12.29
N GLU A 67 0.93 5.32 11.87
CA GLU A 67 1.79 4.25 12.37
C GLU A 67 2.17 3.29 11.27
N VAL A 68 3.42 2.83 11.28
CA VAL A 68 3.90 1.71 10.49
C VAL A 68 4.48 0.66 11.43
N VAL A 69 3.95 -0.56 11.36
CA VAL A 69 4.45 -1.70 12.14
C VAL A 69 5.12 -2.68 11.18
N LEU A 70 6.43 -2.80 11.32
CA LEU A 70 7.25 -3.76 10.55
C LEU A 70 7.52 -5.00 11.40
N ARG A 71 7.07 -6.17 10.92
CA ARG A 71 7.35 -7.49 11.52
C ARG A 71 8.28 -8.28 10.62
N ARG A 72 9.41 -8.69 11.16
CA ARG A 72 10.43 -9.46 10.44
C ARG A 72 10.31 -10.94 10.71
N ASN A 73 10.58 -11.75 9.69
CA ASN A 73 10.73 -13.19 9.87
C ASN A 73 12.01 -13.47 10.70
N LYS A 74 11.91 -14.38 11.65
CA LYS A 74 13.05 -14.76 12.53
C LYS A 74 14.27 -15.32 11.78
N SER A 75 14.10 -15.78 10.56
CA SER A 75 15.17 -16.33 9.72
C SER A 75 15.98 -15.27 8.96
N VAL A 76 15.52 -14.03 8.89
CA VAL A 76 16.11 -12.95 8.07
C VAL A 76 17.34 -12.30 8.70
N GLY A 77 17.67 -12.66 9.93
CA GLY A 77 18.68 -11.94 10.71
C GLY A 77 20.13 -12.01 10.22
N ALA A 78 20.50 -12.95 9.36
CA ALA A 78 21.92 -13.16 9.01
C ALA A 78 22.40 -12.34 7.80
N ASN A 79 21.49 -11.91 6.91
CA ASN A 79 21.83 -11.27 5.62
C ASN A 79 21.23 -9.87 5.45
N ASP A 80 20.65 -9.29 6.48
CA ASP A 80 20.07 -7.95 6.42
C ASP A 80 21.19 -6.90 6.24
N VAL A 81 21.13 -6.18 5.12
CA VAL A 81 22.08 -5.11 4.77
C VAL A 81 22.20 -4.07 5.89
N PHE A 82 21.12 -3.77 6.60
CA PHE A 82 21.12 -2.82 7.71
C PHE A 82 21.93 -3.34 8.91
N ASN A 83 21.86 -4.63 9.20
CA ASN A 83 22.69 -5.27 10.23
C ASN A 83 24.16 -5.38 9.82
N GLN A 84 24.44 -5.59 8.54
CA GLN A 84 25.80 -5.58 8.02
C GLN A 84 26.40 -4.18 8.15
N MET A 85 25.72 -3.13 7.74
CA MET A 85 26.19 -1.74 7.87
C MET A 85 26.48 -1.36 9.33
N LYS A 86 25.57 -1.66 10.27
CA LYS A 86 25.80 -1.40 11.70
C LYS A 86 26.96 -2.19 12.29
N ALA A 87 27.11 -3.45 11.87
CA ALA A 87 28.22 -4.28 12.34
C ALA A 87 29.58 -3.79 11.81
N ASP A 88 29.62 -3.26 10.59
CA ASP A 88 30.80 -2.68 9.98
C ASP A 88 31.18 -1.33 10.61
N GLU A 89 30.22 -0.49 10.96
CA GLU A 89 30.44 0.76 11.70
C GLU A 89 31.05 0.55 13.10
N VAL A 90 30.66 -0.52 13.77
CA VAL A 90 31.08 -0.77 15.17
C VAL A 90 32.27 -1.73 15.27
N GLY A 91 32.72 -2.34 14.16
CA GLY A 91 33.89 -3.25 14.13
C GLY A 91 33.70 -4.54 14.94
N LEU A 92 32.45 -5.03 15.06
CA LEU A 92 32.09 -6.15 15.91
C LEU A 92 32.25 -7.50 15.20
N GLY A 93 32.79 -8.49 15.92
CA GLY A 93 32.94 -9.87 15.43
C GLY A 93 31.62 -10.64 15.30
N LEU A 94 31.66 -11.79 14.59
CA LEU A 94 30.47 -12.62 14.24
C LEU A 94 29.60 -13.04 15.44
N ALA A 95 30.12 -13.20 16.63
CA ALA A 95 29.37 -13.58 17.83
C ALA A 95 28.45 -12.46 18.30
N THR A 96 28.92 -11.23 18.21
CA THR A 96 28.17 -10.02 18.62
C THR A 96 27.16 -9.60 17.57
N ARG A 97 27.33 -9.96 16.28
CA ARG A 97 26.36 -9.77 15.20
C ARG A 97 25.02 -10.47 15.50
N ARG A 98 25.05 -11.62 16.18
CA ARG A 98 23.83 -12.37 16.52
C ARG A 98 22.98 -11.70 17.60
N GLU A 99 23.61 -10.92 18.47
CA GLU A 99 22.95 -10.17 19.54
C GLU A 99 22.37 -8.83 19.05
N MET A 100 22.82 -8.35 17.88
CA MET A 100 22.40 -7.10 17.25
C MET A 100 21.32 -7.29 16.18
N LEU A 101 20.62 -8.42 16.15
CA LEU A 101 19.51 -8.60 15.23
C LEU A 101 18.46 -7.52 15.47
N PRO A 102 17.88 -6.93 14.39
CA PRO A 102 16.79 -5.99 14.55
C PRO A 102 15.65 -6.67 15.32
N PRO A 103 14.91 -5.93 16.12
CA PRO A 103 13.76 -6.48 16.82
C PRO A 103 12.81 -7.16 15.83
N ALA A 104 12.19 -8.26 16.25
CA ALA A 104 11.21 -8.97 15.45
C ALA A 104 10.03 -8.06 15.02
N GLU A 105 9.75 -7.05 15.83
CA GLU A 105 8.77 -6.00 15.54
C GLU A 105 9.42 -4.63 15.77
N SER A 106 9.19 -3.70 14.83
CA SER A 106 9.55 -2.29 14.94
C SER A 106 8.33 -1.44 14.65
N VAL A 107 8.08 -0.46 15.50
CA VAL A 107 6.97 0.47 15.35
C VAL A 107 7.52 1.85 15.05
N TYR A 108 7.02 2.46 13.99
CA TYR A 108 7.35 3.81 13.57
C TYR A 108 6.08 4.65 13.69
N MET A 109 6.13 5.67 14.52
CA MET A 109 5.03 6.61 14.71
C MET A 109 5.30 7.87 13.90
N ALA A 110 4.23 8.51 13.44
CA ALA A 110 4.33 9.84 12.87
C ALA A 110 4.95 10.83 13.87
N GLU A 111 5.75 11.76 13.37
CA GLU A 111 6.40 12.78 14.20
C GLU A 111 5.38 13.70 14.88
N ASP A 112 5.77 14.27 16.02
CA ASP A 112 4.97 15.28 16.70
C ASP A 112 4.71 16.48 15.77
N GLY A 113 3.45 16.86 15.65
CA GLY A 113 3.03 17.91 14.73
C GLY A 113 2.72 17.45 13.29
N TYR A 114 2.70 16.15 13.03
CA TYR A 114 2.22 15.61 11.75
C TYR A 114 0.74 15.94 11.52
N TRP A 115 0.47 16.66 10.44
CA TRP A 115 -0.88 17.15 10.10
C TRP A 115 -1.68 16.21 9.20
N GLY A 116 -1.07 15.10 8.82
CA GLY A 116 -1.68 14.09 7.98
C GLY A 116 -1.25 14.14 6.51
N ALA A 117 -1.35 13.01 5.83
CA ALA A 117 -0.92 12.85 4.45
C ALA A 117 -1.60 13.83 3.46
N HIS A 118 -2.87 14.17 3.70
CA HIS A 118 -3.57 15.16 2.87
C HIS A 118 -2.94 16.55 2.95
N PHE A 119 -2.45 16.94 4.12
CA PHE A 119 -1.76 18.22 4.30
C PHE A 119 -0.45 18.25 3.49
N ASP A 120 0.35 17.20 3.60
CA ASP A 120 1.61 17.07 2.87
C ASP A 120 1.38 17.03 1.35
N HIS A 121 0.34 16.33 0.91
CA HIS A 121 -0.07 16.29 -0.49
C HIS A 121 -0.40 17.71 -1.01
N PHE A 122 -1.20 18.49 -0.29
CA PHE A 122 -1.51 19.85 -0.68
C PHE A 122 -0.30 20.78 -0.64
N ILE A 123 0.61 20.63 0.33
CA ILE A 123 1.88 21.39 0.35
C ILE A 123 2.67 21.11 -0.92
N ASN A 124 2.85 19.84 -1.29
CA ASN A 124 3.57 19.44 -2.50
C ASN A 124 2.90 20.03 -3.76
N PHE A 125 1.57 19.91 -3.87
CA PHE A 125 0.81 20.47 -4.98
C PHE A 125 0.98 21.97 -5.09
N PHE A 126 0.76 22.74 -4.02
CA PHE A 126 0.87 24.19 -4.06
C PHE A 126 2.30 24.68 -4.26
N LYS A 127 3.30 23.92 -3.80
CA LYS A 127 4.71 24.19 -4.11
C LYS A 127 4.96 24.01 -5.60
N GLY A 128 4.45 22.93 -6.21
CA GLY A 128 4.51 22.73 -7.65
C GLY A 128 3.90 23.87 -8.44
N VAL A 129 2.73 24.36 -8.02
CA VAL A 129 2.06 25.51 -8.68
C VAL A 129 2.88 26.81 -8.58
N ARG A 130 3.50 27.10 -7.43
CA ARG A 130 4.25 28.34 -7.21
C ARG A 130 5.62 28.32 -7.85
N ASP A 131 6.32 27.21 -7.71
CA ASP A 131 7.75 27.12 -8.01
C ASP A 131 8.02 26.42 -9.36
N GLY A 132 6.97 25.88 -10.01
CA GLY A 132 7.09 25.10 -11.25
C GLY A 132 7.80 23.75 -11.04
N THR A 133 7.85 23.24 -9.81
CA THR A 133 8.47 21.95 -9.50
C THR A 133 7.53 20.78 -9.81
N PRO A 134 8.03 19.60 -10.19
CA PRO A 134 7.19 18.44 -10.41
C PRO A 134 6.37 18.11 -9.16
N VAL A 135 5.10 17.76 -9.36
CA VAL A 135 4.23 17.22 -8.31
C VAL A 135 4.41 15.71 -8.27
N GLU A 136 4.69 15.14 -7.10
CA GLU A 136 4.94 13.70 -6.92
C GLU A 136 3.73 12.86 -7.34
N GLU A 137 2.54 13.20 -6.84
CA GLU A 137 1.29 12.54 -7.19
C GLU A 137 0.57 13.33 -8.31
N ASN A 138 1.15 13.30 -9.50
CA ASN A 138 0.58 13.96 -10.68
C ASN A 138 -0.62 13.21 -11.26
N ALA A 139 -1.24 13.74 -12.33
CA ALA A 139 -2.42 13.14 -12.94
C ALA A 139 -2.20 11.71 -13.46
N THR A 140 -1.02 11.39 -13.99
CA THR A 140 -0.67 10.04 -14.45
C THR A 140 -0.58 9.08 -13.26
N PHE A 141 0.06 9.50 -12.17
CA PHE A 141 0.10 8.71 -10.94
C PHE A 141 -1.31 8.47 -10.42
N GLY A 142 -2.14 9.51 -10.33
CA GLY A 142 -3.53 9.41 -9.87
C GLY A 142 -4.37 8.46 -10.72
N LEU A 143 -4.24 8.50 -12.05
CA LEU A 143 -4.92 7.56 -12.95
C LEU A 143 -4.47 6.12 -12.71
N ARG A 144 -3.17 5.87 -12.64
CA ARG A 144 -2.63 4.51 -12.40
C ARG A 144 -3.06 3.95 -11.04
N ALA A 145 -3.19 4.79 -10.03
CA ALA A 145 -3.66 4.37 -8.70
C ALA A 145 -5.18 4.09 -8.67
N ALA A 146 -5.98 4.92 -9.35
CA ALA A 146 -7.44 4.84 -9.32
C ALA A 146 -8.02 3.81 -10.31
N ALA A 147 -7.41 3.65 -11.48
CA ALA A 147 -7.98 2.83 -12.55
C ALA A 147 -8.22 1.36 -12.15
N PRO A 148 -7.32 0.66 -11.46
CA PRO A 148 -7.59 -0.71 -11.01
C PRO A 148 -8.78 -0.78 -10.04
N ALA A 149 -8.91 0.20 -9.14
CA ALA A 149 -10.04 0.27 -8.22
C ALA A 149 -11.36 0.51 -8.94
N LEU A 150 -11.37 1.39 -9.95
CA LEU A 150 -12.55 1.64 -10.80
C LEU A 150 -12.91 0.42 -11.65
N ALA A 151 -11.93 -0.30 -12.19
CA ALA A 151 -12.14 -1.54 -12.93
C ALA A 151 -12.78 -2.65 -12.07
N CYS A 152 -12.77 -2.53 -10.74
CA CYS A 152 -13.57 -3.40 -9.89
C CYS A 152 -15.07 -3.23 -10.09
N ASN A 153 -15.55 -2.03 -10.42
CA ASN A 153 -16.95 -1.80 -10.73
C ASN A 153 -17.32 -2.51 -12.05
N ASP A 154 -16.48 -2.36 -13.08
CA ASP A 154 -16.70 -3.04 -14.36
C ASP A 154 -16.71 -4.56 -14.18
N SER A 155 -15.73 -5.08 -13.41
CA SER A 155 -15.68 -6.51 -13.10
C SER A 155 -16.92 -6.99 -12.33
N TYR A 156 -17.43 -6.18 -11.40
CA TYR A 156 -18.61 -6.50 -10.60
C TYR A 156 -19.89 -6.52 -11.46
N PHE A 157 -20.11 -5.48 -12.27
CA PHE A 157 -21.32 -5.37 -13.08
C PHE A 157 -21.34 -6.32 -14.27
N ASP A 158 -20.19 -6.56 -14.89
CA ASP A 158 -20.05 -7.44 -16.05
C ASP A 158 -19.79 -8.91 -15.67
N GLU A 159 -19.60 -9.21 -14.38
CA GLU A 159 -19.29 -10.54 -13.83
C GLU A 159 -18.09 -11.21 -14.52
N LYS A 160 -17.07 -10.41 -14.89
CA LYS A 160 -15.91 -10.89 -15.64
C LYS A 160 -14.58 -10.42 -15.04
N VAL A 161 -13.51 -11.07 -15.42
CA VAL A 161 -12.15 -10.59 -15.20
C VAL A 161 -11.88 -9.42 -16.15
N ILE A 162 -11.37 -8.32 -15.62
CA ILE A 162 -10.94 -7.16 -16.40
C ILE A 162 -9.43 -7.23 -16.56
N SER A 163 -8.95 -7.05 -17.79
CA SER A 163 -7.54 -6.86 -18.10
C SER A 163 -7.24 -5.38 -18.27
N TRP A 164 -6.10 -4.95 -17.77
CA TRP A 164 -5.62 -3.57 -17.82
C TRP A 164 -4.31 -3.50 -18.59
N ASP A 165 -4.21 -2.59 -19.54
CA ASP A 165 -2.96 -2.26 -20.22
C ASP A 165 -2.27 -1.07 -19.51
N PRO A 166 -1.11 -1.29 -18.87
CA PRO A 166 -0.42 -0.23 -18.14
C PRO A 166 0.27 0.80 -19.07
N ASP A 167 0.54 0.45 -20.31
CA ASP A 167 1.20 1.32 -21.28
C ASP A 167 0.20 2.26 -21.94
N LEU A 168 -0.94 1.71 -22.35
CA LEU A 168 -2.06 2.47 -22.91
C LEU A 168 -2.91 3.14 -21.82
N MET A 169 -2.80 2.67 -20.58
CA MET A 169 -3.61 3.12 -19.44
C MET A 169 -5.12 2.95 -19.68
N GLU A 170 -5.52 1.81 -20.22
CA GLU A 170 -6.92 1.49 -20.54
C GLU A 170 -7.29 0.04 -20.21
N VAL A 171 -8.59 -0.22 -20.15
CA VAL A 171 -9.15 -1.56 -20.04
C VAL A 171 -9.15 -2.23 -21.41
N LEU A 172 -8.70 -3.51 -21.47
CA LEU A 172 -8.67 -4.33 -22.66
C LEU A 172 -9.97 -5.13 -22.85
#